data_bd274a4213118e32dfe26127c29100de
#
_entry.id   bd274a4213118e32dfe26127c29100de
#
_cell.length_a   1.000
_cell.length_b   1.000
_cell.length_c   1.000
_cell.angle_alpha   90.00
_cell.angle_beta   90.00
_cell.angle_gamma   90.00
#
_symmetry.space_group_name_H-M   'P 1'
#
loop_
_entity.id
_entity.type
_entity.pdbx_description
1 polymer ?
#
loop_
_entity_poly.entity_id
_entity_poly.type
_entity_poly.pdbx_seq_one_letter_code
_entity_poly.pdbx_strand_id
1 'polypeptide(L)'
;YPLIIRLNSGYFPSLALASFLNSANVRFQDIVINWGQSIIIPAKENNELSNDIRIPIDSSGHVIIPFFKFSASQEHTFERYDASDFLREYSDELKREELANKFIEGRFVFIYDMSQGIPDKGKTPIHDKEQPLALAHAAVLNGLLNNTFHEKYSTEKLSLLIIAAGIFLGAIACTRKNFFLYVSTAALLICFWEFTY
;
A
#
# COMPACT_ATOMS: atom_id res chain seq x y z
N TYR A 1 1.13 7.10 -3.48
CA TYR A 1 2.17 6.52 -4.34
C TYR A 1 1.63 6.42 -5.77
N PRO A 2 2.33 6.98 -6.77
CA PRO A 2 1.93 6.86 -8.17
C PRO A 2 2.18 5.42 -8.67
N LEU A 3 1.12 4.68 -9.01
CA LEU A 3 1.26 3.40 -9.69
C LEU A 3 1.48 3.57 -11.19
N ILE A 4 0.84 4.57 -11.77
CA ILE A 4 0.99 4.96 -13.17
C ILE A 4 1.59 6.35 -13.23
N ILE A 5 2.65 6.50 -13.99
CA ILE A 5 3.37 7.76 -14.19
C ILE A 5 3.12 8.25 -15.61
N ARG A 6 2.66 9.48 -15.74
CA ARG A 6 2.50 10.13 -17.03
C ARG A 6 3.78 10.89 -17.39
N LEU A 7 4.41 10.52 -18.47
CA LEU A 7 5.58 11.21 -19.04
C LEU A 7 5.29 11.60 -20.49
N ASN A 8 5.28 12.88 -20.78
CA ASN A 8 4.93 13.43 -22.11
C ASN A 8 3.56 12.90 -22.59
N SER A 9 3.53 12.13 -23.66
CA SER A 9 2.34 11.52 -24.25
C SER A 9 2.10 10.06 -23.82
N GLY A 10 2.96 9.50 -22.96
CA GLY A 10 2.90 8.10 -22.55
C GLY A 10 2.56 7.88 -21.09
N TYR A 11 2.11 6.68 -20.79
CA TYR A 11 1.90 6.18 -19.44
C TYR A 11 2.87 5.04 -19.15
N PHE A 12 3.47 5.06 -17.98
CA PHE A 12 4.46 4.07 -17.57
C PHE A 12 4.10 3.51 -16.19
N PRO A 13 4.30 2.22 -15.96
CA PRO A 13 4.14 1.65 -14.63
C PRO A 13 5.25 2.14 -13.70
N SER A 14 4.92 2.32 -12.42
CA SER A 14 5.93 2.52 -11.38
C SER A 14 6.82 1.28 -11.24
N LEU A 15 7.97 1.42 -10.58
CA LEU A 15 8.88 0.31 -10.33
C LEU A 15 8.18 -0.89 -9.67
N ALA A 16 7.35 -0.66 -8.65
CA ALA A 16 6.62 -1.72 -7.97
C ALA A 16 5.64 -2.44 -8.90
N LEU A 17 4.85 -1.67 -9.68
CA LEU A 17 3.90 -2.27 -10.64
C LEU A 17 4.63 -3.00 -11.76
N ALA A 18 5.71 -2.43 -12.31
CA ALA A 18 6.50 -3.06 -13.37
C ALA A 18 7.10 -4.40 -12.90
N SER A 19 7.68 -4.42 -11.68
CA SER A 19 8.24 -5.63 -11.08
C SER A 19 7.17 -6.71 -10.89
N PHE A 20 6.00 -6.32 -10.38
CA PHE A 20 4.87 -7.25 -10.21
C PHE A 20 4.38 -7.81 -11.55
N LEU A 21 4.12 -6.95 -12.54
CA LEU A 21 3.65 -7.38 -13.86
C LEU A 21 4.64 -8.33 -14.53
N ASN A 22 5.94 -8.05 -14.40
CA ASN A 22 6.98 -8.93 -14.93
C ASN A 22 6.98 -10.29 -14.25
N SER A 23 6.88 -10.35 -12.92
CA SER A 23 6.84 -11.63 -12.19
C SER A 23 5.56 -12.43 -12.45
N ALA A 24 4.44 -11.74 -12.71
CA ALA A 24 3.17 -12.38 -13.04
C ALA A 24 3.03 -12.72 -14.52
N ASN A 25 4.04 -12.44 -15.35
CA ASN A 25 4.00 -12.59 -16.80
C ASN A 25 2.83 -11.85 -17.46
N VAL A 26 2.57 -10.61 -17.01
CA VAL A 26 1.52 -9.73 -17.55
C VAL A 26 2.15 -8.55 -18.27
N ARG A 27 1.70 -8.25 -19.48
CA ARG A 27 2.15 -7.05 -20.19
C ARG A 27 1.39 -5.82 -19.70
N PHE A 28 2.06 -4.68 -19.61
CA PHE A 28 1.42 -3.42 -19.22
C PHE A 28 0.22 -3.03 -20.10
N GLN A 29 0.23 -3.43 -21.35
CA GLN A 29 -0.87 -3.17 -22.31
C GLN A 29 -2.13 -4.02 -22.04
N ASP A 30 -2.01 -5.08 -21.27
CA ASP A 30 -3.11 -5.99 -20.95
C ASP A 30 -3.90 -5.58 -19.71
N ILE A 31 -3.43 -4.59 -18.93
CA ILE A 31 -4.16 -4.07 -17.77
C ILE A 31 -5.23 -3.06 -18.22
N VAL A 32 -6.30 -2.98 -17.43
CA VAL A 32 -7.37 -2.01 -17.64
C VAL A 32 -7.26 -0.91 -16.58
N ILE A 33 -7.16 0.35 -17.02
CA ILE A 33 -7.05 1.50 -16.12
C ILE A 33 -8.37 2.28 -16.14
N ASN A 34 -9.08 2.27 -15.03
CA ASN A 34 -10.27 3.07 -14.78
C ASN A 34 -9.88 4.23 -13.85
N TRP A 35 -9.55 5.38 -14.42
CA TRP A 35 -9.09 6.55 -13.67
C TRP A 35 -10.08 6.97 -12.60
N GLY A 36 -9.59 7.20 -11.37
CA GLY A 36 -10.42 7.55 -10.22
C GLY A 36 -11.20 6.38 -9.61
N GLN A 37 -10.96 5.16 -10.10
CA GLN A 37 -11.62 3.96 -9.60
C GLN A 37 -10.61 2.84 -9.31
N SER A 38 -10.07 2.21 -10.35
CA SER A 38 -9.17 1.06 -10.15
C SER A 38 -8.34 0.73 -11.38
N ILE A 39 -7.21 0.06 -11.13
CA ILE A 39 -6.48 -0.74 -12.12
C ILE A 39 -6.94 -2.18 -11.97
N ILE A 40 -7.25 -2.84 -13.08
CA ILE A 40 -7.57 -4.27 -13.14
C ILE A 40 -6.47 -4.98 -13.89
N ILE A 41 -5.84 -5.95 -13.24
CA ILE A 41 -4.84 -6.85 -13.83
C ILE A 41 -5.54 -8.18 -14.05
N PRO A 42 -5.88 -8.55 -15.29
CA PRO A 42 -6.67 -9.73 -15.57
C PRO A 42 -5.86 -11.01 -15.40
N ALA A 43 -6.46 -12.01 -14.78
CA ALA A 43 -5.99 -13.38 -14.86
C ALA A 43 -6.28 -13.96 -16.24
N LYS A 44 -5.26 -14.54 -16.89
CA LYS A 44 -5.36 -15.18 -18.21
C LYS A 44 -4.58 -16.50 -18.17
N GLU A 45 -4.93 -17.42 -19.06
CA GLU A 45 -4.24 -18.72 -19.15
C GLU A 45 -2.72 -18.63 -19.36
N ASN A 46 -2.25 -17.50 -19.92
CA ASN A 46 -0.83 -17.28 -20.23
C ASN A 46 -0.07 -16.50 -19.17
N ASN A 47 -0.67 -16.21 -18.00
CA ASN A 47 0.00 -15.54 -16.90
C ASN A 47 -0.12 -16.36 -15.61
N GLU A 48 0.57 -15.91 -14.57
CA GLU A 48 0.69 -16.65 -13.29
C GLU A 48 -0.38 -16.27 -12.24
N LEU A 49 -1.40 -15.52 -12.68
CA LEU A 49 -2.47 -15.05 -11.78
C LEU A 49 -3.61 -16.05 -11.74
N SER A 50 -4.01 -16.41 -10.53
CA SER A 50 -5.19 -17.28 -10.32
C SER A 50 -6.51 -16.53 -10.44
N ASN A 51 -6.52 -15.22 -10.15
CA ASN A 51 -7.69 -14.36 -10.20
C ASN A 51 -7.31 -12.94 -10.65
N ASP A 52 -8.29 -12.18 -11.14
CA ASP A 52 -8.12 -10.77 -11.42
C ASP A 52 -7.73 -10.01 -10.16
N ILE A 53 -6.74 -9.12 -10.29
CA ILE A 53 -6.34 -8.23 -9.20
C ILE A 53 -6.92 -6.85 -9.47
N ARG A 54 -7.62 -6.30 -8.48
CA ARG A 54 -8.20 -4.97 -8.54
C ARG A 54 -7.53 -4.06 -7.53
N ILE A 55 -6.91 -2.99 -8.03
CA ILE A 55 -6.16 -2.03 -7.22
C ILE A 55 -6.90 -0.70 -7.27
N PRO A 56 -7.43 -0.19 -6.15
CA PRO A 56 -8.08 1.12 -6.12
C PRO A 56 -7.07 2.24 -6.37
N ILE A 57 -7.40 3.16 -7.27
CA ILE A 57 -6.59 4.34 -7.59
C ILE A 57 -7.41 5.61 -7.61
N ASP A 58 -6.77 6.75 -7.35
CA ASP A 58 -7.38 8.06 -7.56
C ASP A 58 -7.35 8.48 -9.04
N SER A 59 -7.90 9.67 -9.33
CA SER A 59 -7.95 10.24 -10.68
C SER A 59 -6.58 10.54 -11.28
N SER A 60 -5.53 10.54 -10.47
CA SER A 60 -4.13 10.77 -10.89
C SER A 60 -3.33 9.47 -10.99
N GLY A 61 -3.95 8.30 -10.73
CA GLY A 61 -3.29 6.99 -10.77
C GLY A 61 -2.48 6.67 -9.51
N HIS A 62 -2.77 7.35 -8.39
CA HIS A 62 -2.12 7.08 -7.12
C HIS A 62 -2.89 6.05 -6.31
N VAL A 63 -2.15 5.29 -5.50
CA VAL A 63 -2.66 4.31 -4.54
C VAL A 63 -2.25 4.70 -3.12
N ILE A 64 -3.06 4.32 -2.14
CA ILE A 64 -2.67 4.40 -0.74
C ILE A 64 -1.66 3.28 -0.47
N ILE A 65 -0.47 3.65 0.04
CA ILE A 65 0.56 2.65 0.35
C ILE A 65 0.08 1.79 1.52
N PRO A 66 -0.03 0.47 1.36
CA PRO A 66 -0.38 -0.42 2.45
C PRO A 66 0.86 -0.64 3.35
N PHE A 67 1.14 0.32 4.23
CA PHE A 67 2.20 0.12 5.22
C PHE A 67 1.72 -0.88 6.27
N PHE A 68 2.44 -2.00 6.38
CA PHE A 68 2.17 -3.00 7.40
C PHE A 68 2.99 -2.69 8.64
N LYS A 69 2.31 -2.55 9.78
CA LYS A 69 2.96 -2.48 11.08
C LYS A 69 3.18 -3.93 11.55
N PHE A 70 4.40 -4.42 11.44
CA PHE A 70 4.77 -5.66 12.09
C PHE A 70 4.82 -5.46 13.61
N SER A 71 4.65 -6.56 14.35
CA SER A 71 4.66 -6.57 15.82
C SER A 71 5.74 -5.65 16.40
N ALA A 72 5.47 -5.04 17.55
CA ALA A 72 6.38 -4.11 18.25
C ALA A 72 7.81 -4.64 18.50
N SER A 73 8.04 -5.94 18.29
CA SER A 73 9.35 -6.59 18.40
C SER A 73 10.16 -6.60 17.10
N GLN A 74 9.56 -6.21 15.95
CA GLN A 74 10.27 -6.15 14.67
C GLN A 74 10.53 -4.70 14.27
N GLU A 75 11.77 -4.28 14.41
CA GLU A 75 12.25 -2.94 14.08
C GLU A 75 12.15 -2.64 12.56
N HIS A 76 12.07 -3.69 11.72
CA HIS A 76 12.04 -3.57 10.26
C HIS A 76 10.93 -4.41 9.64
N THR A 77 10.20 -3.81 8.70
CA THR A 77 9.14 -4.46 7.92
C THR A 77 9.69 -5.47 6.91
N PHE A 78 10.91 -5.25 6.42
CA PHE A 78 11.61 -6.08 5.45
C PHE A 78 12.98 -6.43 5.98
N GLU A 79 13.45 -7.64 5.64
CA GLU A 79 14.80 -8.06 5.96
C GLU A 79 15.82 -7.17 5.24
N ARG A 80 16.82 -6.68 5.98
CA ARG A 80 17.87 -5.79 5.46
C ARG A 80 19.22 -6.42 5.66
N TYR A 81 20.07 -6.22 4.69
CA TYR A 81 21.44 -6.68 4.73
C TYR A 81 22.37 -5.61 4.18
N ASP A 82 23.53 -5.41 4.80
CA ASP A 82 24.52 -4.49 4.27
C ASP A 82 25.13 -5.07 2.98
N ALA A 83 25.17 -4.24 1.91
CA ALA A 83 25.62 -4.72 0.61
C ALA A 83 27.10 -5.14 0.63
N SER A 84 27.95 -4.48 1.44
CA SER A 84 29.37 -4.82 1.55
C SER A 84 29.56 -6.16 2.26
N ASP A 85 28.78 -6.40 3.33
CA ASP A 85 28.80 -7.68 4.03
C ASP A 85 28.25 -8.80 3.15
N PHE A 86 27.15 -8.54 2.43
CA PHE A 86 26.61 -9.49 1.47
C PHE A 86 27.63 -9.88 0.41
N LEU A 87 28.28 -8.90 -0.24
CA LEU A 87 29.27 -9.18 -1.28
C LEU A 87 30.48 -9.93 -0.76
N ARG A 88 30.92 -9.60 0.45
CA ARG A 88 32.04 -10.29 1.10
C ARG A 88 31.69 -11.77 1.36
N GLU A 89 30.53 -12.03 1.92
CA GLU A 89 30.08 -13.39 2.23
C GLU A 89 29.74 -14.18 0.96
N TYR A 90 29.14 -13.52 -0.05
CA TYR A 90 28.82 -14.13 -1.34
C TYR A 90 30.06 -14.51 -2.16
N SER A 91 31.21 -13.90 -1.87
CA SER A 91 32.50 -14.26 -2.46
C SER A 91 33.04 -15.61 -1.95
N ASP A 92 32.55 -16.06 -0.80
CA ASP A 92 32.88 -17.39 -0.24
C ASP A 92 32.02 -18.45 -0.92
N GLU A 93 32.65 -19.41 -1.60
CA GLU A 93 31.96 -20.47 -2.34
C GLU A 93 31.03 -21.33 -1.44
N LEU A 94 31.43 -21.52 -0.18
CA LEU A 94 30.66 -22.33 0.77
C LEU A 94 29.38 -21.63 1.22
N LYS A 95 29.37 -20.30 1.24
CA LYS A 95 28.22 -19.51 1.69
C LYS A 95 27.31 -19.03 0.55
N ARG A 96 27.82 -19.04 -0.68
CA ARG A 96 27.13 -18.47 -1.85
C ARG A 96 25.75 -19.08 -2.07
N GLU A 97 25.65 -20.40 -2.04
CA GLU A 97 24.38 -21.09 -2.25
C GLU A 97 23.38 -20.82 -1.13
N GLU A 98 23.84 -20.78 0.12
CA GLU A 98 23.00 -20.44 1.28
C GLU A 98 22.46 -19.02 1.17
N LEU A 99 23.31 -18.03 0.84
CA LEU A 99 22.93 -16.64 0.68
C LEU A 99 22.02 -16.42 -0.53
N ALA A 100 22.28 -17.10 -1.65
CA ALA A 100 21.42 -17.05 -2.82
C ALA A 100 20.01 -17.55 -2.48
N ASN A 101 19.89 -18.70 -1.86
CA ASN A 101 18.62 -19.27 -1.42
C ASN A 101 17.91 -18.40 -0.38
N LYS A 102 18.66 -17.79 0.54
CA LYS A 102 18.11 -16.99 1.61
C LYS A 102 17.62 -15.60 1.14
N PHE A 103 18.37 -14.93 0.26
CA PHE A 103 18.13 -13.52 -0.07
C PHE A 103 17.74 -13.25 -1.51
N ILE A 104 17.97 -14.15 -2.45
CA ILE A 104 17.80 -13.90 -3.89
C ILE A 104 16.71 -14.78 -4.49
N GLU A 105 16.79 -16.11 -4.31
CA GLU A 105 15.90 -17.02 -4.99
C GLU A 105 14.44 -16.88 -4.57
N GLY A 106 13.56 -16.69 -5.57
CA GLY A 106 12.13 -16.50 -5.37
C GLY A 106 11.74 -15.20 -4.65
N ARG A 107 12.64 -14.20 -4.59
CA ARG A 107 12.44 -12.96 -3.85
C ARG A 107 12.65 -11.73 -4.73
N PHE A 108 11.98 -10.64 -4.34
CA PHE A 108 12.29 -9.32 -4.85
C PHE A 108 13.36 -8.68 -3.96
N VAL A 109 14.45 -8.25 -4.58
CA VAL A 109 15.57 -7.60 -3.88
C VAL A 109 15.63 -6.14 -4.29
N PHE A 110 15.55 -5.23 -3.31
CA PHE A 110 15.70 -3.80 -3.51
C PHE A 110 17.09 -3.36 -3.03
N ILE A 111 17.88 -2.80 -3.93
CA ILE A 111 19.18 -2.21 -3.60
C ILE A 111 18.99 -0.70 -3.52
N TYR A 112 19.41 -0.10 -2.40
CA TYR A 112 19.26 1.34 -2.17
C TYR A 112 20.46 1.90 -1.40
N ASP A 113 20.71 3.20 -1.55
CA ASP A 113 21.80 3.89 -0.89
C ASP A 113 21.31 4.60 0.38
N MET A 114 22.02 4.38 1.50
CA MET A 114 21.77 4.98 2.81
C MET A 114 22.83 6.01 3.20
N SER A 115 23.75 6.35 2.31
CA SER A 115 24.84 7.28 2.62
C SER A 115 24.32 8.67 3.03
N GLN A 116 25.15 9.39 3.78
CA GLN A 116 24.81 10.76 4.20
C GLN A 116 24.82 11.70 2.99
N GLY A 117 23.79 12.55 2.90
CA GLY A 117 23.67 13.57 1.84
C GLY A 117 22.81 13.16 0.64
N ILE A 118 22.32 11.92 0.57
CA ILE A 118 21.38 11.51 -0.46
C ILE A 118 19.94 11.74 0.03
N PRO A 119 19.10 12.47 -0.72
CA PRO A 119 17.73 12.81 -0.31
C PRO A 119 16.72 11.66 -0.48
N ASP A 120 17.18 10.40 -0.58
CA ASP A 120 16.30 9.24 -0.76
C ASP A 120 15.76 8.69 0.56
N LYS A 121 15.47 9.62 1.50
CA LYS A 121 14.90 9.32 2.82
C LYS A 121 13.64 10.13 3.04
N GLY A 122 12.68 9.52 3.70
CA GLY A 122 11.42 10.17 4.02
C GLY A 122 10.78 9.60 5.28
N LYS A 123 9.84 10.36 5.85
CA LYS A 123 9.03 9.89 6.97
C LYS A 123 7.89 9.02 6.44
N THR A 124 7.65 7.92 7.12
CA THR A 124 6.49 7.06 6.87
C THR A 124 5.50 7.16 8.03
N PRO A 125 4.21 6.90 7.81
CA PRO A 125 3.21 6.99 8.88
C PRO A 125 3.44 6.04 10.06
N ILE A 126 4.23 4.99 9.86
CA ILE A 126 4.45 3.90 10.83
C ILE A 126 5.82 3.94 11.51
N HIS A 127 6.69 4.86 11.10
CA HIS A 127 8.04 5.00 11.67
C HIS A 127 8.30 6.44 12.09
N ASP A 128 8.81 6.62 13.30
CA ASP A 128 9.19 7.93 13.84
C ASP A 128 10.46 8.51 13.18
N LYS A 129 11.34 7.63 12.72
CA LYS A 129 12.60 7.99 12.04
C LYS A 129 12.43 7.97 10.52
N GLU A 130 13.22 8.78 9.83
CA GLU A 130 13.30 8.73 8.37
C GLU A 130 13.71 7.34 7.88
N GLN A 131 13.01 6.89 6.85
CA GLN A 131 13.24 5.59 6.23
C GLN A 131 13.64 5.78 4.76
N PRO A 132 14.36 4.80 4.16
CA PRO A 132 14.60 4.82 2.72
C PRO A 132 13.29 4.82 1.94
N LEU A 133 13.17 5.66 0.91
CA LEU A 133 12.00 5.70 0.05
C LEU A 133 11.80 4.40 -0.75
N ALA A 134 12.86 3.62 -0.94
CA ALA A 134 12.77 2.25 -1.47
C ALA A 134 11.78 1.37 -0.71
N LEU A 135 11.57 1.61 0.59
CA LEU A 135 10.54 0.90 1.37
C LEU A 135 9.11 1.18 0.90
N ALA A 136 8.85 2.35 0.31
CA ALA A 136 7.54 2.62 -0.28
C ALA A 136 7.29 1.71 -1.49
N HIS A 137 8.31 1.51 -2.35
CA HIS A 137 8.23 0.57 -3.47
C HIS A 137 8.02 -0.87 -2.99
N ALA A 138 8.75 -1.28 -1.96
CA ALA A 138 8.64 -2.63 -1.38
C ALA A 138 7.25 -2.84 -0.73
N ALA A 139 6.72 -1.84 -0.01
CA ALA A 139 5.39 -1.90 0.60
C ALA A 139 4.27 -2.01 -0.45
N VAL A 140 4.37 -1.23 -1.54
CA VAL A 140 3.42 -1.31 -2.65
C VAL A 140 3.52 -2.64 -3.37
N LEU A 141 4.73 -3.15 -3.64
CA LEU A 141 4.91 -4.46 -4.25
C LEU A 141 4.34 -5.59 -3.37
N ASN A 142 4.57 -5.52 -2.07
CA ASN A 142 3.97 -6.46 -1.12
C ASN A 142 2.44 -6.38 -1.11
N GLY A 143 1.88 -5.17 -1.24
CA GLY A 143 0.45 -4.95 -1.42
C GLY A 143 -0.11 -5.59 -2.69
N LEU A 144 0.65 -5.52 -3.81
CA LEU A 144 0.30 -6.17 -5.08
C LEU A 144 0.31 -7.70 -4.96
N LEU A 145 1.35 -8.26 -4.34
CA LEU A 145 1.49 -9.71 -4.14
C LEU A 145 0.39 -10.30 -3.25
N ASN A 146 -0.04 -9.55 -2.24
CA ASN A 146 -1.04 -10.01 -1.26
C ASN A 146 -2.45 -9.46 -1.50
N ASN A 147 -2.65 -8.64 -2.55
CA ASN A 147 -3.90 -7.96 -2.88
C ASN A 147 -4.51 -7.20 -1.66
N THR A 148 -3.69 -6.42 -0.94
CA THR A 148 -4.05 -5.80 0.34
C THR A 148 -4.20 -4.28 0.23
N PHE A 149 -4.70 -3.77 -0.88
CA PHE A 149 -4.95 -2.34 -1.04
C PHE A 149 -6.27 -1.91 -0.40
N HIS A 150 -6.23 -0.74 0.24
CA HIS A 150 -7.42 -0.14 0.83
C HIS A 150 -8.07 0.85 -0.15
N GLU A 151 -9.38 0.77 -0.26
CA GLU A 151 -10.13 1.79 -0.98
C GLU A 151 -10.18 3.08 -0.14
N LYS A 152 -9.92 4.22 -0.78
CA LYS A 152 -10.22 5.50 -0.16
C LYS A 152 -11.74 5.68 -0.11
N TYR A 153 -12.29 5.91 1.08
CA TYR A 153 -13.70 6.25 1.20
C TYR A 153 -14.02 7.44 0.30
N SER A 154 -15.03 7.29 -0.56
CA SER A 154 -15.46 8.41 -1.38
C SER A 154 -16.02 9.51 -0.47
N THR A 155 -15.64 10.75 -0.73
CA THR A 155 -16.13 11.93 0.00
C THR A 155 -17.66 11.99 -0.01
N GLU A 156 -18.30 11.46 -1.07
CA GLU A 156 -19.75 11.38 -1.21
C GLU A 156 -20.38 10.41 -0.20
N LYS A 157 -19.80 9.19 -0.04
CA LYS A 157 -20.29 8.21 0.95
C LYS A 157 -20.13 8.76 2.37
N LEU A 158 -19.01 9.42 2.67
CA LEU A 158 -18.76 10.05 3.96
C LEU A 158 -19.75 11.19 4.22
N SER A 159 -20.00 12.06 3.23
CA SER A 159 -20.97 13.16 3.32
C SER A 159 -22.39 12.64 3.56
N LEU A 160 -22.79 11.59 2.87
CA LEU A 160 -24.09 10.96 3.04
C LEU A 160 -24.27 10.37 4.46
N LEU A 161 -23.22 9.78 4.99
CA LEU A 161 -23.20 9.24 6.36
C LEU A 161 -23.31 10.38 7.40
N ILE A 162 -22.59 11.49 7.21
CA ILE A 162 -22.68 12.66 8.08
C ILE A 162 -24.08 13.28 8.05
N ILE A 163 -24.68 13.42 6.86
CA ILE A 163 -26.03 13.94 6.71
C ILE A 163 -27.05 13.03 7.40
N ALA A 164 -26.95 11.70 7.18
CA ALA A 164 -27.83 10.72 7.81
C ALA A 164 -27.72 10.76 9.34
N ALA A 165 -26.48 10.85 9.88
CA ALA A 165 -26.23 11.00 11.29
C ALA A 165 -26.82 12.31 11.85
N GLY A 166 -26.69 13.43 11.12
CA GLY A 166 -27.30 14.72 11.49
C GLY A 166 -28.82 14.68 11.55
N ILE A 167 -29.47 14.04 10.56
CA ILE A 167 -30.93 13.86 10.54
C ILE A 167 -31.39 12.99 11.72
N PHE A 168 -30.68 11.90 11.98
CA PHE A 168 -30.98 10.99 13.10
C PHE A 168 -30.89 11.70 14.45
N LEU A 169 -29.82 12.45 14.71
CA LEU A 169 -29.65 13.25 15.91
C LEU A 169 -30.73 14.33 16.06
N GLY A 170 -31.06 15.01 14.96
CA GLY A 170 -32.12 16.00 14.92
C GLY A 170 -33.49 15.41 15.27
N ALA A 171 -33.83 14.23 14.75
CA ALA A 171 -35.06 13.53 15.08
C ALA A 171 -35.15 13.16 16.57
N ILE A 172 -34.05 12.70 17.15
CA ILE A 172 -33.97 12.37 18.59
C ILE A 172 -34.11 13.65 19.44
N ALA A 173 -33.47 14.75 19.05
CA ALA A 173 -33.59 16.02 19.75
C ALA A 173 -35.05 16.53 19.80
N CYS A 174 -35.81 16.33 18.73
CA CYS A 174 -37.22 16.71 18.65
C CYS A 174 -38.12 15.91 19.61
N THR A 175 -37.72 14.72 20.05
CA THR A 175 -38.54 13.90 20.98
C THR A 175 -38.50 14.34 22.43
N ARG A 176 -37.79 15.42 22.78
CA ARG A 176 -37.61 15.99 24.14
C ARG A 176 -37.11 15.01 25.22
N LYS A 177 -36.58 13.87 24.85
CA LYS A 177 -36.02 12.89 25.79
C LYS A 177 -34.48 13.05 25.81
N ASN A 178 -34.00 13.99 26.65
CA ASN A 178 -32.58 14.32 26.75
C ASN A 178 -31.66 13.09 26.95
N PHE A 179 -32.14 12.05 27.63
CA PHE A 179 -31.38 10.81 27.83
C PHE A 179 -31.03 10.12 26.51
N PHE A 180 -31.98 9.99 25.58
CA PHE A 180 -31.72 9.39 24.27
C PHE A 180 -30.77 10.22 23.41
N LEU A 181 -30.79 11.52 23.58
CA LEU A 181 -29.85 12.42 22.90
C LEU A 181 -28.40 12.13 23.33
N TYR A 182 -28.15 12.02 24.63
CA TYR A 182 -26.80 11.75 25.15
C TYR A 182 -26.30 10.35 24.75
N VAL A 183 -27.15 9.34 24.84
CA VAL A 183 -26.79 7.95 24.45
C VAL A 183 -26.49 7.87 22.95
N SER A 184 -27.30 8.49 22.11
CA SER A 184 -27.07 8.46 20.65
C SER A 184 -25.85 9.27 20.24
N THR A 185 -25.56 10.40 20.88
CA THR A 185 -24.35 11.18 20.65
C THR A 185 -23.11 10.39 21.03
N ALA A 186 -23.13 9.72 22.20
CA ALA A 186 -22.03 8.86 22.64
C ALA A 186 -21.81 7.68 21.69
N ALA A 187 -22.87 7.01 21.23
CA ALA A 187 -22.79 5.92 20.28
C ALA A 187 -22.18 6.36 18.93
N LEU A 188 -22.59 7.55 18.42
CA LEU A 188 -22.04 8.10 17.19
C LEU A 188 -20.55 8.48 17.32
N LEU A 189 -20.14 9.02 18.48
CA LEU A 189 -18.73 9.32 18.73
C LEU A 189 -17.88 8.04 18.80
N ILE A 190 -18.41 6.96 19.39
CA ILE A 190 -17.72 5.66 19.40
C ILE A 190 -17.61 5.08 17.99
N CYS A 191 -18.69 5.10 17.21
CA CYS A 191 -18.66 4.66 15.82
C CYS A 191 -17.68 5.50 14.98
N PHE A 192 -17.63 6.80 15.19
CA PHE A 192 -16.70 7.69 14.47
C PHE A 192 -15.24 7.40 14.86
N TRP A 193 -15.00 7.07 16.13
CA TRP A 193 -13.69 6.67 16.62
C TRP A 193 -13.18 5.38 15.95
N GLU A 194 -14.03 4.36 15.87
CA GLU A 194 -13.71 3.08 15.22
C GLU A 194 -13.45 3.20 13.71
N PHE A 195 -14.03 4.24 13.06
CA PHE A 195 -13.83 4.51 11.64
C PHE A 195 -12.59 5.36 11.32
N THR A 196 -12.00 6.02 12.33
CA THR A 196 -10.84 6.93 12.13
C THR A 196 -9.52 6.31 12.57
N TYR A 197 -9.54 5.16 13.24
CA TYR A 197 -8.39 4.36 13.65
C TYR A 197 -8.41 2.98 13.01
#